data_144e004b6ad10f27f9f0eb58705a70c8
#
_entry.id   144e004b6ad10f27f9f0eb58705a70c8
#
_cell.length_a   1.000
_cell.length_b   1.000
_cell.length_c   1.000
_cell.angle_alpha   90.00
_cell.angle_beta   90.00
_cell.angle_gamma   90.00
#
_symmetry.space_group_name_H-M   'P 1'
#
loop_
_entity.id
_entity.type
_entity.pdbx_description
1 polymer ?
#
loop_
_entity_poly.entity_id
_entity_poly.type
_entity_poly.pdbx_seq_one_letter_code
_entity_poly.pdbx_strand_id
1 'polypeptide(L)'
;MLSLKELNTLTGFGLSYAIKENISQYYKGFKTVNEKKNKGDLTPFIISFLDILSKELESLNNSVVKRINIINRYSKVIEVMEKKDKQKQNIIFVIFQETLFGEAGIDVSSLVEFTETSKYKVTQVLKEYDDMLIKNKIGRKNYYSFDLDAVDEKYLD
;
A
#
# COMPACT_ATOMS: atom_id res chain seq x y z
N MET A 1 10.14 9.00 -9.65
CA MET A 1 9.14 9.65 -10.55
C MET A 1 8.54 8.55 -11.41
N LEU A 2 7.24 8.26 -11.28
CA LEU A 2 6.55 7.24 -12.07
C LEU A 2 6.59 7.64 -13.56
N SER A 3 6.85 6.67 -14.44
CA SER A 3 6.79 6.91 -15.88
C SER A 3 5.35 7.14 -16.33
N LEU A 4 5.16 7.85 -17.46
CA LEU A 4 3.83 8.04 -18.06
C LEU A 4 3.10 6.72 -18.32
N LYS A 5 3.86 5.64 -18.62
CA LYS A 5 3.30 4.30 -18.87
C LYS A 5 2.76 3.67 -17.58
N GLU A 6 3.46 3.84 -16.48
CA GLU A 6 3.03 3.35 -15.17
C GLU A 6 1.83 4.14 -14.62
N LEU A 7 1.79 5.47 -14.83
CA LEU A 7 0.64 6.29 -14.52
C LEU A 7 -0.60 5.86 -15.32
N ASN A 8 -0.46 5.58 -16.61
CA ASN A 8 -1.57 5.12 -17.46
C ASN A 8 -2.12 3.76 -17.00
N THR A 9 -1.26 2.86 -16.55
CA THR A 9 -1.66 1.55 -16.01
C THR A 9 -2.44 1.71 -14.71
N LEU A 10 -1.92 2.48 -13.75
CA LEU A 10 -2.59 2.77 -12.47
C LEU A 10 -3.95 3.46 -12.68
N THR A 11 -4.01 4.43 -13.61
CA THR A 11 -5.25 5.14 -13.94
C THR A 11 -6.28 4.22 -14.57
N GLY A 12 -5.85 3.31 -15.44
CA GLY A 12 -6.72 2.30 -16.07
C GLY A 12 -7.33 1.33 -15.07
N PHE A 13 -6.54 0.84 -14.11
CA PHE A 13 -7.04 -0.03 -13.04
C PHE A 13 -7.99 0.74 -12.10
N GLY A 14 -7.63 1.94 -11.68
CA GLY A 14 -8.48 2.77 -10.84
C GLY A 14 -9.82 3.08 -11.48
N LEU A 15 -9.85 3.41 -12.78
CA LEU A 15 -11.08 3.65 -13.52
C LEU A 15 -11.97 2.40 -13.59
N SER A 16 -11.39 1.24 -13.90
CA SER A 16 -12.12 -0.02 -13.97
C SER A 16 -12.72 -0.40 -12.60
N TYR A 17 -11.97 -0.19 -11.53
CA TYR A 17 -12.42 -0.40 -10.17
C TYR A 17 -13.55 0.58 -9.80
N ALA A 18 -13.40 1.88 -10.07
CA ALA A 18 -14.41 2.90 -9.83
C ALA A 18 -15.75 2.58 -10.51
N ILE A 19 -15.71 2.15 -11.76
CA ILE A 19 -16.92 1.73 -12.51
C ILE A 19 -17.54 0.49 -11.85
N LYS A 20 -16.74 -0.51 -11.49
CA LYS A 20 -17.21 -1.75 -10.86
C LYS A 20 -17.94 -1.47 -9.54
N GLU A 21 -17.33 -0.68 -8.66
CA GLU A 21 -17.93 -0.32 -7.36
C GLU A 21 -19.19 0.55 -7.51
N ASN A 22 -19.30 1.33 -8.59
CA ASN A 22 -20.43 2.23 -8.86
C ASN A 22 -21.27 1.78 -10.08
N ILE A 23 -21.31 0.48 -10.34
CA ILE A 23 -21.92 -0.08 -11.55
C ILE A 23 -23.37 0.35 -11.78
N SER A 24 -24.15 0.42 -10.71
CA SER A 24 -25.57 0.83 -10.75
C SER A 24 -25.70 2.31 -11.17
N GLN A 25 -24.84 3.20 -10.66
CA GLN A 25 -24.81 4.62 -11.01
C GLN A 25 -24.38 4.79 -12.47
N TYR A 26 -23.37 4.05 -12.90
CA TYR A 26 -22.88 4.04 -14.27
C TYR A 26 -23.98 3.65 -15.27
N TYR A 27 -24.68 2.55 -15.05
CA TYR A 27 -25.80 2.13 -15.91
C TYR A 27 -27.02 3.07 -15.84
N LYS A 28 -27.28 3.69 -14.69
CA LYS A 28 -28.33 4.70 -14.58
C LYS A 28 -28.05 5.91 -15.48
N GLY A 29 -26.78 6.33 -15.58
CA GLY A 29 -26.36 7.37 -16.50
C GLY A 29 -26.69 7.05 -17.95
N PHE A 30 -26.35 5.82 -18.41
CA PHE A 30 -26.72 5.34 -19.76
C PHE A 30 -28.23 5.30 -19.99
N LYS A 31 -28.98 4.80 -19.00
CA LYS A 31 -30.44 4.73 -19.10
C LYS A 31 -31.06 6.12 -19.29
N THR A 32 -30.57 7.12 -18.54
CA THR A 32 -31.04 8.50 -18.65
C THR A 32 -30.80 9.08 -20.05
N VAL A 33 -29.62 8.83 -20.63
CA VAL A 33 -29.30 9.27 -22.01
C VAL A 33 -30.25 8.68 -23.04
N ASN A 34 -30.62 7.41 -22.88
CA ASN A 34 -31.49 6.70 -23.82
C ASN A 34 -32.98 7.01 -23.66
N GLU A 35 -33.40 7.80 -22.68
CA GLU A 35 -34.78 8.23 -22.54
C GLU A 35 -35.16 9.22 -23.65
N LYS A 36 -36.30 9.00 -24.30
CA LYS A 36 -36.78 9.85 -25.43
C LYS A 36 -36.83 11.33 -25.10
N LYS A 37 -37.19 11.68 -23.84
CA LYS A 37 -37.24 13.05 -23.35
C LYS A 37 -35.87 13.73 -23.29
N ASN A 38 -34.79 12.98 -23.22
CA ASN A 38 -33.43 13.48 -23.14
C ASN A 38 -32.85 13.87 -24.53
N LYS A 39 -33.53 13.52 -25.63
CA LYS A 39 -33.15 13.86 -27.02
C LYS A 39 -31.68 13.51 -27.37
N GLY A 40 -31.10 12.52 -26.74
CA GLY A 40 -29.72 12.10 -27.00
C GLY A 40 -28.64 12.99 -26.34
N ASP A 41 -29.01 13.85 -25.39
CA ASP A 41 -28.04 14.63 -24.61
C ASP A 41 -27.18 13.71 -23.73
N LEU A 42 -25.87 13.73 -23.94
CA LEU A 42 -24.90 12.92 -23.19
C LEU A 42 -24.48 13.57 -21.85
N THR A 43 -24.83 14.83 -21.63
CA THR A 43 -24.41 15.61 -20.46
C THR A 43 -24.71 14.90 -19.13
N PRO A 44 -25.90 14.32 -18.89
CA PRO A 44 -26.20 13.62 -17.65
C PRO A 44 -25.29 12.41 -17.41
N PHE A 45 -24.92 11.69 -18.46
CA PHE A 45 -23.98 10.57 -18.36
C PHE A 45 -22.57 11.06 -18.03
N ILE A 46 -22.09 12.07 -18.74
CA ILE A 46 -20.75 12.64 -18.55
C ILE A 46 -20.61 13.16 -17.11
N ILE A 47 -21.59 13.90 -16.60
CA ILE A 47 -21.57 14.39 -15.21
C ILE A 47 -21.52 13.24 -14.22
N SER A 48 -22.39 12.24 -14.38
CA SER A 48 -22.40 11.05 -13.50
C SER A 48 -21.09 10.26 -13.54
N PHE A 49 -20.48 10.12 -14.72
CA PHE A 49 -19.21 9.45 -14.90
C PHE A 49 -18.04 10.21 -14.24
N LEU A 50 -17.99 11.53 -14.42
CA LEU A 50 -16.99 12.39 -13.79
C LEU A 50 -17.13 12.40 -12.26
N ASP A 51 -18.35 12.33 -11.73
CA ASP A 51 -18.60 12.21 -10.29
C ASP A 51 -18.04 10.90 -9.72
N ILE A 52 -18.27 9.78 -10.41
CA ILE A 52 -17.69 8.47 -10.05
C ILE A 52 -16.15 8.54 -10.03
N LEU A 53 -15.56 9.09 -11.08
CA LEU A 53 -14.12 9.22 -11.23
C LEU A 53 -13.51 10.13 -10.15
N SER A 54 -14.14 11.28 -9.88
CA SER A 54 -13.68 12.23 -8.87
C SER A 54 -13.67 11.61 -7.47
N LYS A 55 -14.72 10.90 -7.09
CA LYS A 55 -14.81 10.23 -5.80
C LYS A 55 -13.74 9.15 -5.63
N GLU A 56 -13.47 8.39 -6.68
CA GLU A 56 -12.42 7.36 -6.65
C GLU A 56 -11.03 7.98 -6.52
N LEU A 57 -10.73 9.04 -7.26
CA LEU A 57 -9.47 9.75 -7.16
C LEU A 57 -9.26 10.35 -5.77
N GLU A 58 -10.31 10.89 -5.15
CA GLU A 58 -10.27 11.38 -3.78
C GLU A 58 -10.00 10.26 -2.77
N SER A 59 -10.68 9.12 -2.92
CA SER A 59 -10.47 7.93 -2.09
C SER A 59 -9.03 7.41 -2.20
N LEU A 60 -8.50 7.29 -3.42
CA LEU A 60 -7.12 6.89 -3.68
C LEU A 60 -6.12 7.87 -3.07
N ASN A 61 -6.33 9.18 -3.26
CA ASN A 61 -5.48 10.22 -2.67
C ASN A 61 -5.45 10.12 -1.14
N ASN A 62 -6.61 9.97 -0.51
CA ASN A 62 -6.71 9.83 0.95
C ASN A 62 -6.00 8.57 1.45
N SER A 63 -6.09 7.47 0.72
CA SER A 63 -5.38 6.22 1.03
C SER A 63 -3.86 6.39 0.94
N VAL A 64 -3.37 7.06 -0.10
CA VAL A 64 -1.93 7.35 -0.27
C VAL A 64 -1.42 8.26 0.85
N VAL A 65 -2.15 9.34 1.17
CA VAL A 65 -1.78 10.26 2.26
C VAL A 65 -1.71 9.53 3.61
N LYS A 66 -2.69 8.68 3.91
CA LYS A 66 -2.66 7.86 5.13
C LYS A 66 -1.41 6.97 5.18
N ARG A 67 -1.08 6.30 4.08
CA ARG A 67 0.11 5.44 4.00
C ARG A 67 1.42 6.20 4.18
N ILE A 68 1.52 7.39 3.57
CA ILE A 68 2.69 8.29 3.75
C ILE A 68 2.84 8.69 5.22
N ASN A 69 1.74 9.07 5.89
CA ASN A 69 1.79 9.46 7.30
C ASN A 69 2.25 8.30 8.20
N ILE A 70 1.79 7.08 7.92
CA ILE A 70 2.21 5.88 8.63
C ILE A 70 3.72 5.61 8.41
N ILE A 71 4.21 5.66 7.17
CA ILE A 71 5.65 5.51 6.88
C ILE A 71 6.47 6.56 7.63
N ASN A 72 6.06 7.83 7.60
CA ASN A 72 6.78 8.90 8.28
C ASN A 72 6.81 8.69 9.80
N ARG A 73 5.75 8.15 10.39
CA ARG A 73 5.71 7.77 11.81
C ARG A 73 6.75 6.70 12.10
N TYR A 74 6.72 5.59 11.37
CA TYR A 74 7.64 4.47 11.62
C TYR A 74 9.09 4.76 11.20
N SER A 75 9.34 5.67 10.27
CA SER A 75 10.72 6.13 9.98
C SER A 75 11.39 6.72 11.22
N LYS A 76 10.66 7.49 12.02
CA LYS A 76 11.16 8.01 13.30
C LYS A 76 11.40 6.90 14.33
N VAL A 77 10.50 5.91 14.38
CA VAL A 77 10.66 4.73 15.24
C VAL A 77 11.93 3.97 14.88
N ILE A 78 12.17 3.73 13.60
CA ILE A 78 13.38 3.04 13.11
C ILE A 78 14.66 3.78 13.50
N GLU A 79 14.67 5.11 13.45
CA GLU A 79 15.80 5.92 13.92
C GLU A 79 16.05 5.76 15.42
N VAL A 80 15.01 5.50 16.21
CA VAL A 80 15.13 5.22 17.65
C VAL A 80 15.59 3.78 17.89
N MET A 81 15.04 2.82 17.16
CA MET A 81 15.39 1.40 17.25
C MET A 81 16.86 1.13 16.94
N GLU A 82 17.39 1.79 15.90
CA GLU A 82 18.79 1.65 15.49
C GLU A 82 19.38 2.98 15.06
N LYS A 83 20.30 3.52 15.88
CA LYS A 83 20.89 4.85 15.65
C LYS A 83 22.19 4.83 14.84
N LYS A 84 22.91 3.72 14.84
CA LYS A 84 24.30 3.66 14.37
C LYS A 84 24.53 2.84 13.13
N ASP A 85 23.77 1.78 12.95
CA ASP A 85 23.96 0.80 11.86
C ASP A 85 22.93 1.02 10.75
N LYS A 86 23.34 1.76 9.71
CA LYS A 86 22.50 2.04 8.54
C LYS A 86 22.03 0.78 7.81
N GLN A 87 22.81 -0.30 7.82
CA GLN A 87 22.39 -1.56 7.20
C GLN A 87 21.26 -2.20 8.00
N LYS A 88 21.35 -2.19 9.33
CA LYS A 88 20.26 -2.63 10.18
C LYS A 88 19.00 -1.76 9.99
N GLN A 89 19.16 -0.44 9.97
CA GLN A 89 18.03 0.48 9.69
C GLN A 89 17.34 0.12 8.38
N ASN A 90 18.10 -0.15 7.31
CA ASN A 90 17.54 -0.52 6.02
C ASN A 90 16.76 -1.84 6.07
N ILE A 91 17.30 -2.86 6.76
CA ILE A 91 16.60 -4.14 6.94
C ILE A 91 15.28 -3.94 7.71
N ILE A 92 15.32 -3.20 8.82
CA ILE A 92 14.14 -2.88 9.62
C ILE A 92 13.11 -2.11 8.79
N PHE A 93 13.56 -1.10 8.02
CA PHE A 93 12.70 -0.31 7.14
C PHE A 93 11.98 -1.17 6.10
N VAL A 94 12.68 -2.10 5.44
CA VAL A 94 12.08 -3.00 4.44
C VAL A 94 11.05 -3.93 5.10
N ILE A 95 11.31 -4.44 6.31
CA ILE A 95 10.33 -5.25 7.04
C ILE A 95 9.09 -4.40 7.38
N PHE A 96 9.25 -3.14 7.81
CA PHE A 96 8.12 -2.24 8.05
C PHE A 96 7.33 -1.95 6.77
N GLN A 97 7.99 -1.72 5.64
CA GLN A 97 7.30 -1.52 4.36
C GLN A 97 6.42 -2.72 4.02
N GLU A 98 6.95 -3.93 4.14
CA GLU A 98 6.20 -5.16 3.88
C GLU A 98 5.10 -5.40 4.92
N THR A 99 5.30 -4.99 6.16
CA THR A 99 4.26 -5.05 7.20
C THR A 99 3.08 -4.12 6.89
N LEU A 100 3.38 -2.92 6.40
CA LEU A 100 2.37 -1.88 6.16
C LEU A 100 1.66 -2.03 4.81
N PHE A 101 2.29 -2.61 3.81
CA PHE A 101 1.83 -2.60 2.43
C PHE A 101 1.83 -3.97 1.75
N GLY A 102 2.54 -4.95 2.30
CA GLY A 102 2.55 -6.32 1.84
C GLY A 102 1.38 -7.13 2.40
N GLU A 103 1.14 -8.32 1.84
CA GLU A 103 0.07 -9.23 2.27
C GLU A 103 0.53 -10.26 3.30
N ALA A 104 1.78 -10.67 3.24
CA ALA A 104 2.28 -11.82 3.99
C ALA A 104 3.56 -11.57 4.79
N GLY A 105 4.12 -10.35 4.73
CA GLY A 105 5.47 -10.06 5.21
C GLY A 105 6.55 -10.48 4.21
N ILE A 106 7.81 -10.54 4.64
CA ILE A 106 8.97 -10.74 3.77
C ILE A 106 9.83 -11.93 4.21
N ASP A 107 10.32 -12.74 3.26
CA ASP A 107 11.24 -13.83 3.54
C ASP A 107 12.71 -13.38 3.53
N VAL A 108 13.60 -14.19 4.15
CA VAL A 108 15.03 -13.88 4.28
C VAL A 108 15.72 -13.67 2.93
N SER A 109 15.33 -14.40 1.88
CA SER A 109 15.97 -14.29 0.56
C SER A 109 15.64 -12.94 -0.08
N SER A 110 14.40 -12.52 0.01
CA SER A 110 13.94 -11.21 -0.47
C SER A 110 14.56 -10.06 0.34
N LEU A 111 14.68 -10.21 1.68
CA LEU A 111 15.39 -9.22 2.50
C LEU A 111 16.86 -9.06 2.07
N VAL A 112 17.56 -10.16 1.81
CA VAL A 112 18.95 -10.13 1.32
C VAL A 112 19.02 -9.39 -0.03
N GLU A 113 18.11 -9.67 -0.95
CA GLU A 113 18.05 -9.07 -2.27
C GLU A 113 17.74 -7.55 -2.20
N PHE A 114 16.68 -7.16 -1.49
CA PHE A 114 16.27 -5.75 -1.41
C PHE A 114 17.22 -4.86 -0.62
N THR A 115 17.90 -5.43 0.40
CA THR A 115 18.82 -4.63 1.23
C THR A 115 20.28 -4.73 0.79
N GLU A 116 20.58 -5.58 -0.20
CA GLU A 116 21.95 -5.89 -0.66
C GLU A 116 22.88 -6.29 0.52
N THR A 117 22.31 -6.94 1.53
CA THR A 117 23.00 -7.27 2.78
C THR A 117 23.18 -8.79 2.91
N SER A 118 24.21 -9.24 3.62
CA SER A 118 24.47 -10.66 3.81
C SER A 118 23.34 -11.36 4.60
N LYS A 119 23.08 -12.62 4.24
CA LYS A 119 22.10 -13.46 4.95
C LYS A 119 22.40 -13.55 6.46
N TYR A 120 23.67 -13.54 6.84
CA TYR A 120 24.09 -13.55 8.24
C TYR A 120 23.58 -12.33 8.98
N LYS A 121 23.79 -11.13 8.40
CA LYS A 121 23.35 -9.85 8.98
C LYS A 121 21.83 -9.81 9.11
N VAL A 122 21.09 -10.18 8.04
CA VAL A 122 19.62 -10.26 8.06
C VAL A 122 19.15 -11.18 9.19
N THR A 123 19.75 -12.38 9.32
CA THR A 123 19.37 -13.33 10.36
C THR A 123 19.67 -12.81 11.78
N GLN A 124 20.75 -12.04 11.93
CA GLN A 124 21.06 -11.40 13.23
C GLN A 124 19.99 -10.36 13.60
N VAL A 125 19.58 -9.50 12.64
CA VAL A 125 18.54 -8.50 12.86
C VAL A 125 17.20 -9.17 13.22
N LEU A 126 16.81 -10.20 12.49
CA LEU A 126 15.57 -10.94 12.78
C LEU A 126 15.58 -11.59 14.18
N LYS A 127 16.74 -12.04 14.67
CA LYS A 127 16.87 -12.58 16.03
C LYS A 127 16.85 -11.48 17.10
N GLU A 128 17.43 -10.33 16.80
CA GLU A 128 17.49 -9.19 17.73
C GLU A 128 16.10 -8.61 18.03
N TYR A 129 15.21 -8.66 17.03
CA TYR A 129 13.85 -8.14 17.12
C TYR A 129 12.77 -9.24 17.15
N ASP A 130 13.13 -10.49 17.50
CA ASP A 130 12.23 -11.66 17.47
C ASP A 130 10.99 -11.48 18.37
N ASP A 131 11.13 -10.73 19.46
CA ASP A 131 10.05 -10.37 20.40
C ASP A 131 8.97 -9.44 19.80
N MET A 132 9.29 -8.75 18.71
CA MET A 132 8.39 -7.83 18.00
C MET A 132 8.07 -8.30 16.57
N LEU A 133 8.44 -9.52 16.21
CA LEU A 133 8.22 -10.07 14.88
C LEU A 133 7.15 -11.14 14.87
N ILE A 134 6.19 -10.99 13.99
CA ILE A 134 5.25 -12.05 13.60
C ILE A 134 5.92 -12.91 12.53
N LYS A 135 5.89 -14.22 12.74
CA LYS A 135 6.50 -15.21 11.84
C LYS A 135 5.43 -16.10 11.24
N ASN A 136 5.18 -15.94 9.96
CA ASN A 136 4.22 -16.73 9.20
C ASN A 136 4.95 -17.75 8.32
N LYS A 137 4.55 -19.02 8.37
CA LYS A 137 5.10 -20.07 7.51
C LYS A 137 4.19 -20.29 6.30
N ILE A 138 4.70 -19.99 5.11
CA ILE A 138 4.00 -20.21 3.85
C ILE A 138 4.82 -21.19 3.02
N GLY A 139 4.31 -22.42 2.86
CA GLY A 139 5.04 -23.50 2.21
C GLY A 139 6.31 -23.88 2.98
N ARG A 140 7.47 -23.72 2.33
CA ARG A 140 8.78 -24.02 2.92
C ARG A 140 9.52 -22.77 3.44
N LYS A 141 8.94 -21.59 3.31
CA LYS A 141 9.56 -20.32 3.70
C LYS A 141 8.88 -19.72 4.93
N ASN A 142 9.68 -19.03 5.74
CA ASN A 142 9.18 -18.18 6.81
C ASN A 142 9.14 -16.73 6.31
N TYR A 143 8.04 -16.05 6.55
CA TYR A 143 7.81 -14.66 6.27
C TYR A 143 7.74 -13.88 7.58
N TYR A 144 8.32 -12.70 7.60
CA TYR A 144 8.47 -11.87 8.78
C TYR A 144 7.77 -10.54 8.56
N SER A 145 7.03 -10.11 9.56
CA SER A 145 6.41 -8.78 9.64
C SER A 145 6.52 -8.28 11.06
N PHE A 146 6.48 -6.97 11.29
CA PHE A 146 6.44 -6.43 12.64
C PHE A 146 5.04 -6.59 13.26
N ASP A 147 4.99 -6.91 14.53
CA ASP A 147 3.83 -6.67 15.39
C ASP A 147 3.81 -5.19 15.73
N LEU A 148 2.93 -4.43 15.06
CA LEU A 148 2.88 -2.98 15.21
C LEU A 148 2.45 -2.56 16.61
N ASP A 149 1.60 -3.35 17.28
CA ASP A 149 1.17 -3.06 18.64
C ASP A 149 2.33 -3.21 19.62
N ALA A 150 3.14 -4.26 19.49
CA ALA A 150 4.35 -4.45 20.29
C ALA A 150 5.41 -3.38 20.04
N VAL A 151 5.55 -2.92 18.79
CA VAL A 151 6.45 -1.81 18.43
C VAL A 151 5.97 -0.49 19.01
N ASP A 152 4.68 -0.20 18.90
CA ASP A 152 4.07 1.04 19.38
C ASP A 152 4.20 1.13 20.92
N GLU A 153 3.91 0.06 21.65
CA GLU A 153 4.08 -0.02 23.10
C GLU A 153 5.53 0.22 23.54
N LYS A 154 6.50 -0.25 22.79
CA LYS A 154 7.92 -0.17 23.17
C LYS A 154 8.59 1.17 22.81
N TYR A 155 8.14 1.83 21.73
CA TYR A 155 8.85 2.98 21.15
C TYR A 155 8.01 4.25 20.99
N LEU A 156 6.69 4.21 21.21
CA LEU A 156 5.80 5.36 21.00
C LEU A 156 5.03 5.77 22.26
N ASP A 157 4.99 4.92 23.29
CA ASP A 157 4.54 5.25 24.65
C ASP A 157 5.70 5.81 25.48
#